data_942154f965ab80a145eab2aa8e204078
#
_entry.id   942154f965ab80a145eab2aa8e204078
#
_cell.length_a   1.000
_cell.length_b   1.000
_cell.length_c   1.000
_cell.angle_alpha   90.00
_cell.angle_beta   90.00
_cell.angle_gamma   90.00
#
_symmetry.space_group_name_H-M   'P 1'
#
loop_
_entity.id
_entity.type
_entity.pdbx_description
1 polymer ?
#
loop_
_entity_poly.entity_id
_entity_poly.type
_entity_poly.pdbx_seq_one_letter_code
_entity_poly.pdbx_strand_id
1 'polypeptide(L)'
;SPEYLSRMGTPVSTNDLIDGFHNCLLLRYPRSPEYFWTVKTNNGFQKLNVSGKFDADDGDVLTQWALSGHGIVNKPYFEIREHLEKSNLIQVLPATPPISSIIGCLYPHKKLQDPKITHFMDYIMKNCSHLT
;
A
#
# COMPACT_ATOMS: atom_id res chain seq x y z
N SER A 1 -9.54 4.80 -8.53
CA SER A 1 -9.76 4.83 -10.00
C SER A 1 -10.25 6.20 -10.47
N PRO A 2 -10.12 6.52 -11.77
CA PRO A 2 -10.68 7.76 -12.34
C PRO A 2 -12.17 7.91 -12.06
N GLU A 3 -12.93 6.83 -12.16
CA GLU A 3 -14.37 6.82 -11.89
C GLU A 3 -14.68 7.26 -10.45
N TYR A 4 -13.95 6.74 -9.46
CA TYR A 4 -14.13 7.14 -8.08
C TYR A 4 -13.86 8.63 -7.89
N LEU A 5 -12.75 9.13 -8.45
CA LEU A 5 -12.35 10.53 -8.32
C LEU A 5 -13.32 11.48 -9.05
N SER A 6 -13.87 11.05 -10.18
CA SER A 6 -14.91 11.82 -10.89
C SER A 6 -16.18 11.99 -10.06
N ARG A 7 -16.55 10.98 -9.27
CA ARG A 7 -17.76 10.99 -8.43
C ARG A 7 -17.56 11.70 -7.09
N MET A 8 -16.41 11.48 -6.43
CA MET A 8 -16.14 11.92 -5.07
C MET A 8 -15.20 13.13 -4.98
N GLY A 9 -14.60 13.55 -6.09
CA GLY A 9 -13.52 14.51 -6.09
C GLY A 9 -12.16 13.89 -5.75
N THR A 10 -11.11 14.67 -5.97
CA THR A 10 -9.74 14.29 -5.62
C THR A 10 -9.39 14.88 -4.25
N PRO A 11 -8.91 14.07 -3.28
CA PRO A 11 -8.51 14.61 -1.99
C PRO A 11 -7.34 15.60 -2.15
N VAL A 12 -7.42 16.71 -1.46
CA VAL A 12 -6.40 17.79 -1.52
C VAL A 12 -5.51 17.79 -0.29
N SER A 13 -5.95 17.14 0.79
CA SER A 13 -5.21 17.01 2.04
C SER A 13 -5.42 15.64 2.70
N THR A 14 -4.56 15.31 3.67
CA THR A 14 -4.73 14.10 4.50
C THR A 14 -5.99 14.14 5.36
N ASN A 15 -6.50 15.33 5.67
CA ASN A 15 -7.75 15.46 6.43
C ASN A 15 -8.95 14.89 5.67
N ASP A 16 -8.97 15.00 4.35
CA ASP A 16 -10.06 14.48 3.52
C ASP A 16 -10.18 12.94 3.63
N LEU A 17 -9.08 12.27 4.03
CA LEU A 17 -9.06 10.83 4.31
C LEU A 17 -9.49 10.50 5.75
N ILE A 18 -9.24 11.40 6.70
CA ILE A 18 -9.55 11.20 8.13
C ILE A 18 -11.02 11.53 8.41
N ASP A 19 -11.54 12.58 7.81
CA ASP A 19 -12.89 13.10 8.07
C ASP A 19 -14.01 12.21 7.50
N GLY A 20 -13.65 11.09 6.86
CA GLY A 20 -14.60 10.13 6.32
C GLY A 20 -15.30 10.58 5.04
N PHE A 21 -14.87 11.70 4.45
CA PHE A 21 -15.39 12.16 3.16
C PHE A 21 -15.03 11.16 2.03
N HIS A 22 -13.81 10.63 2.06
CA HIS A 22 -13.39 9.57 1.16
C HIS A 22 -13.49 8.20 1.83
N ASN A 23 -13.97 7.20 1.08
CA ASN A 23 -13.98 5.82 1.51
C ASN A 23 -12.58 5.21 1.38
N CYS A 24 -11.91 4.95 2.50
CA CYS A 24 -10.63 4.26 2.51
C CYS A 24 -10.85 2.75 2.53
N LEU A 25 -10.15 2.02 1.65
CA LEU A 25 -10.18 0.57 1.59
C LEU A 25 -9.13 0.02 2.56
N LEU A 26 -9.58 -0.74 3.55
CA LEU A 26 -8.81 -1.03 4.75
C LEU A 26 -8.21 -2.44 4.70
N LEU A 27 -6.90 -2.56 4.85
CA LEU A 27 -6.25 -3.86 5.01
C LEU A 27 -6.30 -4.28 6.47
N ARG A 28 -6.97 -5.41 6.73
CA ARG A 28 -7.08 -6.00 8.07
C ARG A 28 -5.84 -6.82 8.38
N TYR A 29 -5.10 -6.39 9.38
CA TYR A 29 -3.99 -7.18 9.91
C TYR A 29 -4.46 -8.03 11.10
N PRO A 30 -4.02 -9.30 11.20
CA PRO A 30 -4.30 -10.11 12.38
C PRO A 30 -3.89 -9.39 13.66
N ARG A 31 -4.80 -9.32 14.64
CA ARG A 31 -4.60 -8.69 15.96
C ARG A 31 -4.43 -7.16 15.96
N SER A 32 -4.69 -6.48 14.85
CA SER A 32 -4.73 -5.01 14.83
C SER A 32 -6.18 -4.53 14.77
N PRO A 33 -6.72 -3.95 15.85
CA PRO A 33 -8.10 -3.45 15.87
C PRO A 33 -8.24 -2.08 15.20
N GLU A 34 -7.15 -1.45 14.84
CA GLU A 34 -7.13 -0.08 14.32
C GLU A 34 -6.63 -0.05 12.88
N TYR A 35 -7.31 0.74 12.06
CA TYR A 35 -6.87 1.04 10.71
C TYR A 35 -6.18 2.39 10.68
N PHE A 36 -4.90 2.38 10.33
CA PHE A 36 -4.16 3.62 10.14
C PHE A 36 -3.20 3.51 8.96
N TRP A 37 -2.99 4.62 8.31
CA TRP A 37 -1.96 4.79 7.29
C TRP A 37 -0.89 5.73 7.81
N THR A 38 0.36 5.39 7.61
CA THR A 38 1.46 6.28 7.93
C THR A 38 1.98 6.92 6.65
N VAL A 39 2.00 8.25 6.63
CA VAL A 39 2.45 9.04 5.49
C VAL A 39 3.64 9.89 5.86
N LYS A 40 4.46 10.22 4.86
CA LYS A 40 5.58 11.14 5.01
C LYS A 40 5.10 12.56 4.76
N THR A 41 5.44 13.49 5.66
CA THR A 41 5.16 14.92 5.55
C THR A 41 6.46 15.71 5.65
N ASN A 42 6.40 17.02 5.40
CA ASN A 42 7.55 17.91 5.58
C ASN A 42 8.09 17.95 7.03
N ASN A 43 7.22 17.64 7.99
CA ASN A 43 7.53 17.66 9.42
C ASN A 43 7.84 16.26 10.00
N GLY A 44 8.02 15.25 9.16
CA GLY A 44 8.27 13.87 9.56
C GLY A 44 7.13 12.92 9.16
N PHE A 45 6.85 11.93 9.98
CA PHE A 45 5.79 10.94 9.72
C PHE A 45 4.50 11.31 10.45
N GLN A 46 3.38 11.15 9.76
CA GLN A 46 2.05 11.34 10.32
C GLN A 46 1.27 10.04 10.24
N LYS A 47 0.68 9.63 11.36
CA LYS A 47 -0.26 8.51 11.42
C LYS A 47 -1.67 9.04 11.16
N LEU A 48 -2.32 8.54 10.12
CA LEU A 48 -3.69 8.89 9.73
C LEU A 48 -4.63 7.80 10.23
N ASN A 49 -5.56 8.16 11.10
CA ASN A 49 -6.64 7.24 11.49
C ASN A 49 -7.72 7.28 10.40
N VAL A 50 -7.66 6.33 9.47
CA VAL A 50 -8.55 6.28 8.32
C VAL A 50 -9.75 5.40 8.59
N SER A 51 -10.85 5.70 7.93
CA SER A 51 -12.10 4.94 8.02
C SER A 51 -12.64 4.58 6.65
N GLY A 52 -13.40 3.52 6.58
CA GLY A 52 -14.03 3.10 5.34
C GLY A 52 -15.08 2.02 5.55
N LYS A 53 -15.90 1.81 4.52
CA LYS A 53 -17.01 0.84 4.54
C LYS A 53 -16.58 -0.59 4.23
N PHE A 54 -15.37 -0.76 3.71
CA PHE A 54 -14.87 -2.04 3.24
C PHE A 54 -13.50 -2.33 3.84
N ASP A 55 -13.35 -3.51 4.39
CA ASP A 55 -12.07 -4.04 4.85
C ASP A 55 -11.89 -5.49 4.35
N ALA A 56 -10.65 -5.87 4.09
CA ALA A 56 -10.27 -7.24 3.74
C ALA A 56 -8.91 -7.58 4.35
N ASP A 57 -8.63 -8.85 4.50
CA ASP A 57 -7.32 -9.40 4.88
C ASP A 57 -6.47 -9.80 3.67
N ASP A 58 -7.00 -9.55 2.47
CA ASP A 58 -6.35 -9.79 1.19
C ASP A 58 -6.13 -8.46 0.45
N GLY A 59 -4.85 -8.16 0.17
CA GLY A 59 -4.47 -6.94 -0.53
C GLY A 59 -4.94 -6.88 -1.98
N ASP A 60 -5.06 -8.02 -2.68
CA ASP A 60 -5.51 -8.06 -4.06
C ASP A 60 -7.00 -7.72 -4.17
N VAL A 61 -7.80 -8.16 -3.21
CA VAL A 61 -9.21 -7.77 -3.11
C VAL A 61 -9.35 -6.25 -2.98
N LEU A 62 -8.52 -5.60 -2.16
CA LEU A 62 -8.52 -4.13 -2.04
C LEU A 62 -8.15 -3.45 -3.35
N THR A 63 -7.20 -4.00 -4.09
CA THR A 63 -6.82 -3.48 -5.41
C THR A 63 -7.98 -3.57 -6.39
N GLN A 64 -8.69 -4.71 -6.44
CA GLN A 64 -9.88 -4.88 -7.29
C GLN A 64 -11.00 -3.90 -6.91
N TRP A 65 -11.24 -3.67 -5.62
CA TRP A 65 -12.23 -2.68 -5.18
C TRP A 65 -11.83 -1.25 -5.55
N ALA A 66 -10.54 -0.90 -5.48
CA ALA A 66 -10.06 0.41 -5.90
C ALA A 66 -10.26 0.61 -7.42
N LEU A 67 -9.94 -0.42 -8.23
CA LEU A 67 -10.16 -0.42 -9.68
C LEU A 67 -11.64 -0.27 -10.02
N SER A 68 -12.52 -0.92 -9.26
CA SER A 68 -13.98 -0.86 -9.41
C SER A 68 -14.61 0.42 -8.82
N GLY A 69 -13.83 1.41 -8.42
CA GLY A 69 -14.35 2.71 -7.97
C GLY A 69 -14.96 2.73 -6.57
N HIS A 70 -14.58 1.79 -5.70
CA HIS A 70 -15.14 1.72 -4.33
C HIS A 70 -14.42 2.60 -3.32
N GLY A 71 -13.21 3.09 -3.62
CA GLY A 71 -12.49 3.93 -2.66
C GLY A 71 -11.03 4.19 -3.01
N ILE A 72 -10.31 4.68 -2.00
CA ILE A 72 -8.88 4.95 -2.01
C ILE A 72 -8.19 3.83 -1.25
N VAL A 73 -7.08 3.32 -1.80
CA VAL A 73 -6.28 2.24 -1.21
C VAL A 73 -4.85 2.70 -0.98
N ASN A 74 -4.25 2.25 0.10
CA ASN A 74 -2.81 2.39 0.35
C ASN A 74 -2.11 1.09 -0.03
N LYS A 75 -1.26 1.14 -1.06
CA LYS A 75 -0.60 -0.04 -1.62
C LYS A 75 0.86 0.23 -1.94
N PRO A 76 1.74 -0.76 -1.81
CA PRO A 76 3.11 -0.67 -2.32
C PRO A 76 3.11 -0.40 -3.83
N TYR A 77 4.04 0.45 -4.28
CA TYR A 77 4.13 0.84 -5.69
C TYR A 77 4.28 -0.37 -6.63
N PHE A 78 5.10 -1.35 -6.26
CA PHE A 78 5.37 -2.53 -7.10
C PHE A 78 4.11 -3.38 -7.36
N GLU A 79 3.11 -3.36 -6.46
CA GLU A 79 1.85 -4.09 -6.66
C GLU A 79 0.89 -3.39 -7.64
N ILE A 80 0.97 -2.06 -7.73
CA ILE A 80 0.00 -1.25 -8.48
C ILE A 80 0.60 -0.51 -9.68
N ARG A 81 1.91 -0.67 -9.92
CA ARG A 81 2.65 0.04 -10.96
C ARG A 81 1.96 -0.06 -12.32
N GLU A 82 1.58 -1.26 -12.74
CA GLU A 82 0.93 -1.49 -14.03
C GLU A 82 -0.42 -0.75 -14.15
N HIS A 83 -1.17 -0.66 -13.06
CA HIS A 83 -2.45 0.07 -13.03
C HIS A 83 -2.24 1.58 -13.10
N LEU A 84 -1.16 2.10 -12.50
CA LEU A 84 -0.80 3.51 -12.62
C LEU A 84 -0.33 3.85 -14.03
N GLU A 85 0.53 3.02 -14.64
CA GLU A 85 1.02 3.19 -16.02
C GLU A 85 -0.13 3.17 -17.04
N LYS A 86 -1.14 2.33 -16.83
CA LYS A 86 -2.35 2.25 -17.65
C LYS A 86 -3.43 3.28 -17.31
N SER A 87 -3.19 4.14 -16.32
CA SER A 87 -4.16 5.11 -15.80
C SER A 87 -5.46 4.50 -15.27
N ASN A 88 -5.46 3.22 -14.90
CA ASN A 88 -6.57 2.55 -14.23
C ASN A 88 -6.70 2.98 -12.76
N LEU A 89 -5.57 3.34 -12.16
CA LEU A 89 -5.48 3.98 -10.86
C LEU A 89 -4.74 5.32 -11.01
N ILE A 90 -5.09 6.26 -10.14
CA ILE A 90 -4.46 7.59 -10.07
C ILE A 90 -3.88 7.79 -8.68
N GLN A 91 -2.62 8.19 -8.61
CA GLN A 91 -2.01 8.56 -7.34
C GLN A 91 -2.64 9.85 -6.81
N VAL A 92 -3.11 9.80 -5.57
CA VAL A 92 -3.62 10.96 -4.85
C VAL A 92 -2.62 11.38 -3.76
N LEU A 93 -2.65 12.66 -3.36
CA LEU A 93 -1.79 13.24 -2.33
C LEU A 93 -0.28 12.98 -2.56
N PRO A 94 0.27 13.29 -3.74
CA PRO A 94 1.67 12.96 -4.06
C PRO A 94 2.68 13.69 -3.15
N ALA A 95 2.30 14.79 -2.51
CA ALA A 95 3.15 15.52 -1.55
C ALA A 95 3.26 14.83 -0.17
N THR A 96 2.36 13.90 0.13
CA THR A 96 2.34 13.14 1.39
C THR A 96 2.26 11.64 1.12
N PRO A 97 3.28 11.05 0.48
CA PRO A 97 3.28 9.65 0.11
C PRO A 97 3.27 8.75 1.35
N PRO A 98 2.74 7.52 1.25
CA PRO A 98 2.91 6.51 2.28
C PRO A 98 4.40 6.26 2.58
N ILE A 99 4.68 5.72 3.77
CA ILE A 99 6.03 5.27 4.10
C ILE A 99 6.44 4.14 3.16
N SER A 100 7.73 4.10 2.84
CA SER A 100 8.30 3.04 1.98
C SER A 100 8.12 1.67 2.62
N SER A 101 7.67 0.71 1.84
CA SER A 101 7.63 -0.70 2.23
C SER A 101 8.96 -1.37 1.91
N ILE A 102 9.37 -2.29 2.77
CA ILE A 102 10.57 -3.10 2.56
C ILE A 102 10.13 -4.55 2.35
N ILE A 103 10.57 -5.13 1.24
CA ILE A 103 10.44 -6.57 1.02
C ILE A 103 11.70 -7.22 1.59
N GLY A 104 11.53 -8.17 2.50
CA GLY A 104 12.63 -8.87 3.13
C GLY A 104 12.41 -10.37 3.19
N CYS A 105 13.49 -11.14 3.17
CA CYS A 105 13.47 -12.58 3.40
C CYS A 105 13.89 -12.86 4.85
N LEU A 106 13.00 -13.50 5.61
CA LEU A 106 13.28 -13.95 6.97
C LEU A 106 13.73 -15.41 6.92
N TYR A 107 14.88 -15.70 7.52
CA TYR A 107 15.40 -17.06 7.63
C TYR A 107 16.03 -17.30 8.99
N PRO A 108 16.07 -18.56 9.50
CA PRO A 108 16.66 -18.89 10.78
C PRO A 108 18.15 -18.54 10.82
N HIS A 109 18.58 -17.84 11.87
CA HIS A 109 20.00 -17.53 12.06
C HIS A 109 20.77 -18.81 12.44
N LYS A 110 21.67 -19.25 11.55
CA LYS A 110 22.61 -20.35 11.81
C LYS A 110 24.03 -19.88 11.51
N LYS A 111 25.02 -20.39 12.26
CA LYS A 111 26.44 -20.09 12.01
C LYS A 111 26.90 -20.51 10.62
N LEU A 112 26.34 -21.60 10.08
CA LEU A 112 26.53 -22.06 8.73
C LEU A 112 25.16 -22.15 8.05
N GLN A 113 24.95 -21.36 7.01
CA GLN A 113 23.70 -21.42 6.22
C GLN A 113 23.72 -22.66 5.32
N ASP A 114 22.57 -23.32 5.21
CA ASP A 114 22.39 -24.36 4.22
C ASP A 114 22.62 -23.77 2.81
N PRO A 115 23.42 -24.41 1.94
CA PRO A 115 23.66 -23.94 0.59
C PRO A 115 22.38 -23.66 -0.22
N LYS A 116 21.28 -24.38 0.06
CA LYS A 116 19.98 -24.15 -0.56
C LYS A 116 19.40 -22.79 -0.19
N ILE A 117 19.54 -22.38 1.07
CA ILE A 117 19.07 -21.06 1.53
C ILE A 117 19.91 -19.97 0.87
N THR A 118 21.23 -20.13 0.84
CA THR A 118 22.14 -19.17 0.21
C THR A 118 21.80 -19.01 -1.28
N HIS A 119 21.66 -20.11 -2.01
CA HIS A 119 21.30 -20.09 -3.43
C HIS A 119 19.93 -19.44 -3.68
N PHE A 120 18.95 -19.74 -2.84
CA PHE A 120 17.63 -19.11 -2.93
C PHE A 120 17.70 -17.59 -2.70
N MET A 121 18.45 -17.15 -1.69
CA MET A 121 18.64 -15.74 -1.41
C MET A 121 19.33 -15.01 -2.56
N ASP A 122 20.40 -15.59 -3.11
CA ASP A 122 21.12 -15.03 -4.26
C ASP A 122 20.20 -14.91 -5.48
N TYR A 123 19.37 -15.93 -5.71
CA TYR A 123 18.36 -15.90 -6.78
C TYR A 123 17.35 -14.78 -6.59
N ILE A 124 16.77 -14.63 -5.38
CA ILE A 124 15.82 -13.57 -5.08
C ILE A 124 16.48 -12.18 -5.22
N MET A 125 17.67 -11.98 -4.65
CA MET A 125 18.39 -10.71 -4.76
C MET A 125 18.64 -10.32 -6.22
N LYS A 126 19.02 -11.28 -7.04
CA LYS A 126 19.30 -11.05 -8.47
C LYS A 126 18.05 -10.73 -9.29
N ASN A 127 16.90 -11.37 -8.97
CA ASN A 127 15.69 -11.28 -9.80
C ASN A 127 14.64 -10.32 -9.27
N CYS A 128 14.76 -9.84 -8.01
CA CYS A 128 13.80 -8.94 -7.41
C CYS A 128 14.31 -7.50 -7.24
N SER A 129 15.49 -7.18 -7.76
CA SER A 129 16.07 -5.81 -7.68
C SER A 129 15.22 -4.73 -8.37
N HIS A 130 14.30 -5.13 -9.26
CA HIS A 130 13.37 -4.25 -9.95
C HIS A 130 12.09 -3.95 -9.15
N LEU A 131 11.91 -4.56 -7.98
CA LEU A 131 10.75 -4.35 -7.11
C LEU A 131 10.94 -3.20 -6.10
N THR A 132 12.13 -2.60 -6.08
CA THR A 132 12.50 -1.49 -5.18
C THR A 132 12.51 -0.16 -5.91
#